data_400a2047b3e9dbf1ba0dbfa61e81b2be
#
_entry.id   400a2047b3e9dbf1ba0dbfa61e81b2be
#
_cell.length_a   1.000
_cell.length_b   1.000
_cell.length_c   1.000
_cell.angle_alpha   90.00
_cell.angle_beta   90.00
_cell.angle_gamma   90.00
#
_symmetry.space_group_name_H-M   'P 1'
#
loop_
_entity.id
_entity.type
_entity.pdbx_description
1 polymer ?
#
loop_
_entity_poly.entity_id
_entity_poly.type
_entity_poly.pdbx_seq_one_letter_code
_entity_poly.pdbx_strand_id
1 'polypeptide(L)'
;MKEVNFLAKEKCLCEELANILKGEAEQKKNLCKVTRERKNLKPTILGHPTSSDLVIALEFSFEPVAKKDKTLNLAELVFLQEEVNPFLEEIKKSEQILVTAIHNHWLFEEPRLIYVHLESVQNPIEFAKEVAHALKKARVK
;
A
#
# COMPACT_ATOMS: atom_id res chain seq x y z
N MET A 1 -0.73 -19.49 26.25
CA MET A 1 0.52 -18.72 26.33
C MET A 1 1.19 -18.53 24.98
N LYS A 2 1.34 -19.60 24.18
CA LYS A 2 1.89 -19.48 22.80
C LYS A 2 1.05 -18.59 21.88
N GLU A 3 -0.28 -18.68 21.99
CA GLU A 3 -1.19 -17.87 21.16
C GLU A 3 -1.11 -16.37 21.49
N VAL A 4 -1.00 -16.01 22.76
CA VAL A 4 -0.89 -14.61 23.20
C VAL A 4 0.40 -13.98 22.67
N ASN A 5 1.52 -14.72 22.74
CA ASN A 5 2.81 -14.26 22.24
C ASN A 5 2.81 -14.15 20.71
N PHE A 6 2.15 -15.06 20.03
CA PHE A 6 2.01 -15.03 18.57
C PHE A 6 1.21 -13.80 18.12
N LEU A 7 0.05 -13.54 18.73
CA LEU A 7 -0.78 -12.37 18.43
C LEU A 7 -0.05 -11.06 18.73
N ALA A 8 0.71 -11.01 19.82
CA ALA A 8 1.49 -9.84 20.18
C ALA A 8 2.59 -9.57 19.13
N LYS A 9 3.26 -10.63 18.64
CA LYS A 9 4.28 -10.51 17.58
C LYS A 9 3.68 -10.03 16.27
N GLU A 10 2.52 -10.56 15.87
CA GLU A 10 1.82 -10.14 14.66
C GLU A 10 1.40 -8.69 14.75
N LYS A 11 0.87 -8.26 15.90
CA LYS A 11 0.49 -6.87 16.12
C LYS A 11 1.69 -5.94 16.06
N CYS A 12 2.82 -6.31 16.69
CA CYS A 12 4.06 -5.54 16.63
C CYS A 12 4.58 -5.44 15.20
N LEU A 13 4.56 -6.53 14.45
CA LEU A 13 4.96 -6.52 13.05
C LEU A 13 4.06 -5.61 12.23
N CYS A 14 2.75 -5.68 12.43
CA CYS A 14 1.80 -4.83 11.72
C CYS A 14 2.05 -3.34 11.99
N GLU A 15 2.33 -2.98 13.25
CA GLU A 15 2.67 -1.61 13.61
C GLU A 15 4.00 -1.17 12.99
N GLU A 16 4.99 -2.07 12.92
CA GLU A 16 6.26 -1.78 12.25
C GLU A 16 6.06 -1.51 10.76
N LEU A 17 5.26 -2.33 10.10
CA LEU A 17 4.92 -2.14 8.68
C LEU A 17 4.22 -0.80 8.46
N ALA A 18 3.27 -0.46 9.34
CA ALA A 18 2.57 0.82 9.27
C ALA A 18 3.54 1.99 9.45
N ASN A 19 4.53 1.87 10.33
CA ASN A 19 5.54 2.92 10.52
C ASN A 19 6.40 3.10 9.28
N ILE A 20 6.82 2.02 8.64
CA ILE A 20 7.61 2.09 7.41
C ILE A 20 6.81 2.76 6.29
N LEU A 21 5.54 2.41 6.16
CA LEU A 21 4.65 2.90 5.11
C LEU A 21 3.98 4.24 5.46
N LYS A 22 4.15 4.71 6.70
CA LYS A 22 3.56 5.95 7.23
C LYS A 22 2.04 5.91 7.22
N GLY A 23 1.47 4.77 7.61
CA GLY A 23 0.04 4.55 7.67
C GLY A 23 -0.42 4.09 9.04
N GLU A 24 -1.68 3.68 9.09
CA GLU A 24 -2.31 3.16 10.30
C GLU A 24 -2.48 1.65 10.17
N ALA A 25 -2.13 0.93 11.24
CA ALA A 25 -2.21 -0.53 11.30
C ALA A 25 -3.56 -0.99 11.83
N GLU A 26 -4.10 -2.04 11.21
CA GLU A 26 -5.26 -2.75 11.72
C GLU A 26 -4.99 -4.25 11.60
N GLN A 27 -4.91 -4.94 12.73
CA GLN A 27 -4.69 -6.38 12.76
C GLN A 27 -6.02 -7.09 12.94
N LYS A 28 -6.39 -7.94 11.96
CA LYS A 28 -7.59 -8.79 12.03
C LYS A 28 -7.17 -10.22 11.86
N LYS A 29 -7.26 -11.04 12.91
CA LYS A 29 -6.79 -12.43 12.88
C LYS A 29 -5.37 -12.49 12.32
N ASN A 30 -5.18 -13.11 11.17
CA ASN A 30 -3.86 -13.25 10.54
C ASN A 30 -3.56 -12.17 9.50
N LEU A 31 -4.48 -11.25 9.30
CA LEU A 31 -4.35 -10.20 8.28
C LEU A 31 -3.90 -8.89 8.92
N CYS A 32 -2.77 -8.38 8.48
CA CYS A 32 -2.34 -7.02 8.80
C CYS A 32 -2.79 -6.11 7.65
N LYS A 33 -3.56 -5.09 7.97
CA LYS A 33 -3.96 -4.06 7.02
C LYS A 33 -3.30 -2.74 7.41
N VAL A 34 -2.67 -2.08 6.43
CA VAL A 34 -2.11 -0.74 6.62
C VAL A 34 -2.81 0.20 5.65
N THR A 35 -3.28 1.33 6.16
CA THR A 35 -3.96 2.35 5.35
C THR A 35 -3.26 3.69 5.56
N ARG A 36 -2.91 4.34 4.46
CA ARG A 36 -2.35 5.69 4.48
C ARG A 36 -3.20 6.58 3.59
N GLU A 37 -3.88 7.54 4.17
CA GLU A 37 -4.64 8.51 3.42
C GLU A 37 -3.71 9.58 2.83
N ARG A 38 -3.90 9.88 1.56
CA ARG A 38 -3.19 10.97 0.91
C ARG A 38 -3.96 12.27 1.12
N LYS A 39 -3.79 12.85 2.29
CA LYS A 39 -4.55 14.05 2.71
C LYS A 39 -4.23 15.30 1.90
N ASN A 40 -3.11 15.30 1.18
CA ASN A 40 -2.77 16.39 0.26
C ASN A 40 -3.59 16.36 -1.02
N LEU A 41 -4.21 15.22 -1.35
CA LEU A 41 -5.12 15.13 -2.47
C LEU A 41 -6.50 15.62 -2.04
N LYS A 42 -7.06 16.52 -2.81
CA LYS A 42 -8.40 17.06 -2.56
C LYS A 42 -9.23 16.90 -3.83
N PRO A 43 -9.50 15.64 -4.21
CA PRO A 43 -10.16 15.39 -5.47
C PRO A 43 -11.65 15.68 -5.42
N THR A 44 -12.21 15.90 -6.60
CA THR A 44 -13.65 15.90 -6.80
C THR A 44 -14.02 14.77 -7.74
N ILE A 45 -15.19 14.18 -7.49
CA ILE A 45 -15.79 13.19 -8.37
C ILE A 45 -17.19 13.69 -8.70
N LEU A 46 -17.51 13.78 -9.99
CA LEU A 46 -18.77 14.36 -10.45
C LEU A 46 -18.97 15.78 -9.89
N GLY A 47 -17.88 16.54 -9.75
CA GLY A 47 -17.91 17.89 -9.23
C GLY A 47 -17.99 17.99 -7.71
N HIS A 48 -17.99 16.89 -6.97
CA HIS A 48 -18.14 16.89 -5.51
C HIS A 48 -16.85 16.49 -4.81
N PRO A 49 -16.38 17.27 -3.81
CA PRO A 49 -15.20 16.91 -3.05
C PRO A 49 -15.39 15.59 -2.30
N THR A 50 -14.33 14.80 -2.21
CA THR A 50 -14.37 13.56 -1.47
C THR A 50 -13.06 13.33 -0.71
N SER A 51 -13.17 12.77 0.50
CA SER A 51 -12.06 12.25 1.29
C SER A 51 -12.23 10.75 1.57
N SER A 52 -13.03 10.08 0.74
CA SER A 52 -13.25 8.64 0.88
C SER A 52 -11.96 7.86 0.69
N ASP A 53 -11.72 6.86 1.56
CA ASP A 53 -10.56 5.97 1.43
C ASP A 53 -10.56 5.22 0.10
N LEU A 54 -11.72 4.98 -0.49
CA LEU A 54 -11.79 4.38 -1.81
C LEU A 54 -11.09 5.22 -2.88
N VAL A 55 -10.92 6.51 -2.61
CA VAL A 55 -10.37 7.46 -3.58
C VAL A 55 -8.94 7.84 -3.23
N ILE A 56 -8.66 8.18 -1.96
CA ILE A 56 -7.39 8.81 -1.56
C ILE A 56 -6.45 7.92 -0.76
N ALA A 57 -6.84 6.68 -0.44
CA ALA A 57 -6.01 5.84 0.41
C ALA A 57 -5.02 4.99 -0.38
N LEU A 58 -3.80 4.88 0.17
CA LEU A 58 -2.87 3.82 -0.15
C LEU A 58 -3.21 2.67 0.80
N GLU A 59 -3.52 1.51 0.25
CA GLU A 59 -3.93 0.36 1.05
C GLU A 59 -2.99 -0.81 0.84
N PHE A 60 -2.63 -1.46 1.95
CA PHE A 60 -1.70 -2.60 1.97
C PHE A 60 -2.29 -3.72 2.81
N SER A 61 -2.06 -4.97 2.40
CA SER A 61 -2.40 -6.11 3.23
C SER A 61 -1.27 -7.12 3.23
N PHE A 62 -1.10 -7.78 4.37
CA PHE A 62 -0.05 -8.75 4.62
C PHE A 62 -0.65 -9.96 5.30
N GLU A 63 -0.51 -11.13 4.69
CA GLU A 63 -1.04 -12.38 5.22
C GLU A 63 0.04 -13.46 5.25
N PRO A 64 0.12 -14.27 6.32
CA PRO A 64 1.06 -15.38 6.36
C PRO A 64 0.81 -16.39 5.23
N VAL A 65 1.88 -16.94 4.72
CA VAL A 65 1.83 -18.06 3.77
C VAL A 65 2.61 -19.26 4.33
N ALA A 66 2.48 -20.42 3.71
CA ALA A 66 3.15 -21.63 4.18
C ALA A 66 4.65 -21.65 3.86
N LYS A 67 5.29 -20.48 3.88
CA LYS A 67 6.74 -20.31 3.69
C LYS A 67 7.29 -19.46 4.83
N LYS A 68 8.38 -19.91 5.44
CA LYS A 68 8.98 -19.20 6.56
C LYS A 68 9.40 -17.78 6.15
N ASP A 69 9.10 -16.82 7.03
CA ASP A 69 9.49 -15.41 6.92
C ASP A 69 8.95 -14.70 5.67
N LYS A 70 7.91 -15.28 5.05
CA LYS A 70 7.26 -14.68 3.89
C LYS A 70 5.78 -14.45 4.14
N THR A 71 5.25 -13.45 3.47
CA THR A 71 3.82 -13.13 3.49
C THR A 71 3.34 -12.87 2.07
N LEU A 72 2.04 -13.03 1.86
CA LEU A 72 1.39 -12.52 0.67
C LEU A 72 1.15 -11.04 0.90
N ASN A 73 1.76 -10.21 0.07
CA ASN A 73 1.74 -8.75 0.19
C ASN A 73 0.97 -8.18 -0.99
N LEU A 74 -0.08 -7.43 -0.69
CA LEU A 74 -0.91 -6.79 -1.70
C LEU A 74 -0.94 -5.30 -1.45
N ALA A 75 -0.98 -4.51 -2.52
CA ALA A 75 -1.11 -3.06 -2.40
C ALA A 75 -2.00 -2.51 -3.49
N GLU A 76 -2.81 -1.53 -3.13
CA GLU A 76 -3.57 -0.68 -4.04
C GLU A 76 -3.19 0.76 -3.75
N LEU A 77 -2.58 1.42 -4.74
CA LEU A 77 -1.97 2.74 -4.57
C LEU A 77 -2.61 3.74 -5.52
N VAL A 78 -2.94 4.91 -5.00
CA VAL A 78 -3.48 6.01 -5.81
C VAL A 78 -2.39 7.04 -6.09
N PHE A 79 -2.29 7.46 -7.35
CA PHE A 79 -1.29 8.41 -7.83
C PHE A 79 -1.91 9.52 -8.65
N LEU A 80 -1.28 10.68 -8.60
CA LEU A 80 -1.43 11.66 -9.65
C LEU A 80 -0.73 11.14 -10.90
N GLN A 81 -1.17 11.57 -12.05
CA GLN A 81 -0.64 11.07 -13.33
C GLN A 81 0.88 11.20 -13.43
N GLU A 82 1.45 12.32 -12.97
CA GLU A 82 2.88 12.58 -13.02
C GLU A 82 3.72 11.73 -12.06
N GLU A 83 3.07 11.08 -11.08
CA GLU A 83 3.75 10.24 -10.11
C GLU A 83 3.92 8.79 -10.59
N VAL A 84 3.15 8.38 -11.58
CA VAL A 84 3.08 6.97 -12.00
C VAL A 84 4.41 6.46 -12.53
N ASN A 85 4.97 7.12 -13.54
CA ASN A 85 6.21 6.64 -14.17
C ASN A 85 7.40 6.65 -13.21
N PRO A 86 7.65 7.69 -12.42
CA PRO A 86 8.73 7.65 -11.43
C PRO A 86 8.58 6.50 -10.43
N PHE A 87 7.35 6.23 -9.99
CA PHE A 87 7.09 5.10 -9.09
C PHE A 87 7.39 3.77 -9.79
N LEU A 88 6.89 3.58 -11.01
CA LEU A 88 7.11 2.33 -11.77
C LEU A 88 8.57 2.08 -12.06
N GLU A 89 9.33 3.10 -12.40
CA GLU A 89 10.76 2.98 -12.65
C GLU A 89 11.51 2.42 -11.43
N GLU A 90 11.11 2.86 -10.24
CA GLU A 90 11.75 2.42 -9.01
C GLU A 90 11.27 1.03 -8.58
N ILE A 91 9.96 0.77 -8.65
CA ILE A 91 9.41 -0.51 -8.21
C ILE A 91 9.84 -1.67 -9.11
N LYS A 92 10.09 -1.43 -10.39
CA LYS A 92 10.58 -2.43 -11.34
C LYS A 92 11.95 -2.99 -10.98
N LYS A 93 12.71 -2.31 -10.15
CA LYS A 93 14.01 -2.79 -9.68
C LYS A 93 13.88 -3.97 -8.73
N SER A 94 12.71 -4.15 -8.13
CA SER A 94 12.42 -5.32 -7.30
C SER A 94 12.19 -6.54 -8.17
N GLU A 95 12.84 -7.66 -7.83
CA GLU A 95 12.66 -8.92 -8.54
C GLU A 95 11.42 -9.68 -8.09
N GLN A 96 10.83 -9.29 -6.95
CA GLN A 96 9.76 -10.03 -6.31
C GLN A 96 8.39 -9.35 -6.39
N ILE A 97 8.36 -8.06 -6.66
CA ILE A 97 7.11 -7.31 -6.72
C ILE A 97 6.60 -7.27 -8.16
N LEU A 98 5.36 -7.70 -8.34
CA LEU A 98 4.68 -7.65 -9.62
C LEU A 98 3.71 -6.49 -9.65
N VAL A 99 3.72 -5.73 -10.73
CA VAL A 99 2.69 -4.72 -11.01
C VAL A 99 1.58 -5.43 -11.76
N THR A 100 0.42 -5.56 -11.13
CA THR A 100 -0.66 -6.38 -11.67
C THR A 100 -1.70 -5.59 -12.45
N ALA A 101 -1.86 -4.31 -12.15
CA ALA A 101 -2.81 -3.45 -12.86
C ALA A 101 -2.42 -1.99 -12.72
N ILE A 102 -2.71 -1.23 -13.76
CA ILE A 102 -2.58 0.23 -13.79
C ILE A 102 -3.84 0.74 -14.49
N HIS A 103 -4.70 1.45 -13.77
CA HIS A 103 -5.95 1.91 -14.35
C HIS A 103 -6.55 3.09 -13.56
N ASN A 104 -7.53 3.74 -14.16
CA ASN A 104 -8.37 4.70 -13.44
C ASN A 104 -9.57 3.96 -12.85
N HIS A 105 -10.12 4.48 -11.73
CA HIS A 105 -11.31 3.91 -11.10
C HIS A 105 -12.56 4.75 -11.37
N TRP A 106 -12.37 6.03 -11.65
CA TRP A 106 -13.47 6.99 -11.59
C TRP A 106 -13.65 7.69 -12.92
N LEU A 107 -14.89 8.13 -13.20
CA LEU A 107 -15.19 9.00 -14.32
C LEU A 107 -15.42 10.41 -13.77
N PHE A 108 -15.00 11.40 -14.54
CA PHE A 108 -15.20 12.82 -14.20
C PHE A 108 -14.54 13.20 -12.86
N GLU A 109 -13.42 12.55 -12.54
CA GLU A 109 -12.61 12.96 -11.41
C GLU A 109 -11.67 14.11 -11.78
N GLU A 110 -11.38 14.97 -10.79
CA GLU A 110 -10.44 16.07 -10.93
C GLU A 110 -9.61 16.18 -9.63
N PRO A 111 -8.28 16.08 -9.66
CA PRO A 111 -7.44 15.77 -10.83
C PRO A 111 -7.58 14.31 -11.27
N ARG A 112 -6.97 13.94 -12.41
CA ARG A 112 -6.95 12.55 -12.86
C ARG A 112 -6.16 11.71 -11.87
N LEU A 113 -6.78 10.63 -11.39
CA LEU A 113 -6.17 9.69 -10.45
C LEU A 113 -5.97 8.35 -11.14
N ILE A 114 -4.77 7.79 -10.94
CA ILE A 114 -4.40 6.48 -11.51
C ILE A 114 -4.10 5.55 -10.34
N TYR A 115 -4.60 4.33 -10.43
CA TYR A 115 -4.43 3.31 -9.40
C TYR A 115 -3.48 2.23 -9.89
N VAL A 116 -2.52 1.89 -9.04
CA VAL A 116 -1.51 0.87 -9.33
C VAL A 116 -1.64 -0.23 -8.30
N HIS A 117 -1.73 -1.47 -8.76
CA HIS A 117 -1.85 -2.64 -7.89
C HIS A 117 -0.55 -3.44 -7.92
N LEU A 118 -0.13 -3.87 -6.74
CA LEU A 118 1.08 -4.66 -6.56
C LEU A 118 0.77 -5.96 -5.84
N GLU A 119 1.54 -7.00 -6.15
CA GLU A 119 1.50 -8.24 -5.39
C GLU A 119 2.89 -8.85 -5.29
N SER A 120 3.16 -9.52 -4.18
CA SER A 120 4.39 -10.29 -4.01
C SER A 120 4.23 -11.34 -2.91
N VAL A 121 5.08 -12.35 -2.96
CA VAL A 121 5.30 -13.27 -1.84
C VAL A 121 6.75 -13.10 -1.44
N GLN A 122 6.98 -12.37 -0.36
CA GLN A 122 8.31 -12.06 0.15
C GLN A 122 8.23 -11.65 1.62
N ASN A 123 9.37 -11.40 2.22
CA ASN A 123 9.42 -10.84 3.57
C ASN A 123 8.66 -9.51 3.60
N PRO A 124 7.71 -9.32 4.53
CA PRO A 124 6.87 -8.13 4.55
C PRO A 124 7.64 -6.83 4.79
N ILE A 125 8.70 -6.88 5.62
CA ILE A 125 9.51 -5.69 5.89
C ILE A 125 10.24 -5.25 4.61
N GLU A 126 10.78 -6.22 3.85
CA GLU A 126 11.43 -5.91 2.56
C GLU A 126 10.44 -5.28 1.58
N PHE A 127 9.25 -5.87 1.46
CA PHE A 127 8.20 -5.31 0.62
C PHE A 127 7.87 -3.87 1.02
N ALA A 128 7.62 -3.65 2.31
CA ALA A 128 7.26 -2.33 2.82
C ALA A 128 8.36 -1.30 2.54
N LYS A 129 9.63 -1.68 2.76
CA LYS A 129 10.76 -0.79 2.49
C LYS A 129 10.92 -0.47 1.00
N GLU A 130 10.78 -1.46 0.14
CA GLU A 130 10.87 -1.26 -1.30
C GLU A 130 9.77 -0.33 -1.82
N VAL A 131 8.54 -0.54 -1.35
CA VAL A 131 7.41 0.32 -1.74
C VAL A 131 7.59 1.73 -1.17
N ALA A 132 7.94 1.86 0.11
CA ALA A 132 8.18 3.16 0.74
C ALA A 132 9.26 3.96 0.00
N HIS A 133 10.34 3.28 -0.41
CA HIS A 133 11.41 3.90 -1.18
C HIS A 133 10.90 4.39 -2.56
N ALA A 134 10.12 3.58 -3.24
CA ALA A 134 9.56 3.94 -4.55
C ALA A 134 8.59 5.13 -4.42
N LEU A 135 7.76 5.16 -3.37
CA LEU A 135 6.86 6.28 -3.10
C LEU A 135 7.65 7.57 -2.86
N LYS A 136 8.73 7.47 -2.10
CA LYS A 136 9.60 8.63 -1.82
C LYS A 136 10.27 9.14 -3.09
N LYS A 137 10.77 8.25 -3.94
CA LYS A 137 11.39 8.62 -5.23
C LYS A 137 10.40 9.30 -6.15
N ALA A 138 9.15 8.89 -6.13
CA ALA A 138 8.08 9.50 -6.91
C ALA A 138 7.53 10.79 -6.26
N ARG A 139 8.05 11.17 -5.10
CA ARG A 139 7.63 12.35 -4.34
C ARG A 139 6.17 12.30 -3.93
N VAL A 140 5.68 11.11 -3.65
CA VAL A 140 4.33 10.90 -3.16
C VAL A 140 4.23 11.39 -1.71
N LYS A 141 3.29 12.28 -1.47
CA LYS A 141 3.01 12.83 -0.13
C LYS A 141 1.77 12.18 0.49
#